data_8669a40fdcdb5917a8eb21971fb771da
#
_entry.id   8669a40fdcdb5917a8eb21971fb771da
#
_cell.length_a   1.000
_cell.length_b   1.000
_cell.length_c   1.000
_cell.angle_alpha   90.00
_cell.angle_beta   90.00
_cell.angle_gamma   90.00
#
_symmetry.space_group_name_H-M   'P 1'
#
loop_
_entity.id
_entity.type
_entity.pdbx_description
1 polymer ?
#
loop_
_entity_poly.entity_id
_entity_poly.type
_entity_poly.pdbx_seq_one_letter_code
_entity_poly.pdbx_strand_id
1 'polypeptide(L)'
;MPSIIDVWDHVQQMRQPWAPKEIARVNDQVIRLALFDGEFPMHKHSNADELFYVLKGQITIRVKGQPDIVLTEGKMAVIPRNVEHSPKSVKPSYILMFEPLALNPRGD
;
A
#
# COMPACT_ATOMS: atom_id res chain seq x y z
N MET A 1 11.91 23.89 -6.23
CA MET A 1 12.13 24.11 -4.79
C MET A 1 11.64 22.92 -3.99
N PRO A 2 12.41 22.48 -3.01
CA PRO A 2 11.91 21.47 -2.08
C PRO A 2 10.68 22.00 -1.33
N SER A 3 9.71 21.14 -1.10
CA SER A 3 8.52 21.48 -0.34
C SER A 3 8.24 20.40 0.69
N ILE A 4 7.52 20.79 1.72
CA ILE A 4 7.11 19.84 2.77
C ILE A 4 5.84 19.17 2.34
N ILE A 5 5.83 17.83 2.46
CA ILE A 5 4.64 17.02 2.25
C ILE A 5 4.17 16.57 3.63
N ASP A 6 3.01 17.06 4.05
CA ASP A 6 2.43 16.66 5.32
C ASP A 6 1.54 15.44 5.08
N VAL A 7 2.04 14.28 5.46
CA VAL A 7 1.35 13.01 5.22
C VAL A 7 0.00 12.98 5.96
N TRP A 8 -0.05 13.54 7.16
CA TRP A 8 -1.28 13.53 7.95
C TRP A 8 -2.37 14.42 7.35
N ASP A 9 -2.01 15.51 6.67
CA ASP A 9 -2.99 16.31 5.93
C ASP A 9 -3.63 15.47 4.83
N HIS A 10 -2.85 14.66 4.13
CA HIS A 10 -3.37 13.74 3.12
C HIS A 10 -4.27 12.68 3.74
N VAL A 11 -3.90 12.14 4.89
CA VAL A 11 -4.74 11.16 5.62
C VAL A 11 -6.10 11.76 5.94
N GLN A 12 -6.13 12.99 6.44
CA GLN A 12 -7.38 13.65 6.82
C GLN A 12 -8.32 13.90 5.64
N GLN A 13 -7.78 14.00 4.43
CA GLN A 13 -8.55 14.23 3.22
C GLN A 13 -9.07 12.95 2.57
N MET A 14 -8.57 11.79 2.97
CA MET A 14 -8.98 10.53 2.37
C MET A 14 -10.37 10.11 2.84
N ARG A 15 -11.23 9.76 1.89
CA ARG A 15 -12.59 9.31 2.19
C ARG A 15 -12.93 7.98 1.54
N GLN A 16 -12.27 7.64 0.44
CA GLN A 16 -12.63 6.48 -0.37
C GLN A 16 -11.60 5.37 -0.20
N PRO A 17 -12.04 4.17 0.24
CA PRO A 17 -11.15 3.03 0.33
C PRO A 17 -10.63 2.58 -1.03
N TRP A 18 -9.43 2.03 -1.05
CA TRP A 18 -8.83 1.41 -2.24
C TRP A 18 -8.65 2.37 -3.41
N ALA A 19 -8.42 3.64 -3.12
CA ALA A 19 -8.15 4.69 -4.09
C ALA A 19 -6.80 5.35 -3.78
N PRO A 20 -5.67 4.69 -4.13
CA PRO A 20 -4.34 5.21 -3.82
C PRO A 20 -4.11 6.58 -4.42
N LYS A 21 -3.49 7.46 -3.64
CA LYS A 21 -3.13 8.81 -4.06
C LYS A 21 -1.62 8.97 -4.02
N GLU A 22 -1.05 9.39 -5.14
CA GLU A 22 0.37 9.72 -5.21
C GLU A 22 0.63 10.98 -4.38
N ILE A 23 1.54 10.89 -3.41
CA ILE A 23 1.88 12.04 -2.57
C ILE A 23 3.33 12.49 -2.73
N ALA A 24 4.20 11.65 -3.28
CA ALA A 24 5.60 12.01 -3.51
C ALA A 24 6.19 11.15 -4.61
N ARG A 25 7.21 11.68 -5.28
CA ARG A 25 8.02 10.95 -6.26
C ARG A 25 9.48 11.02 -5.89
N VAL A 26 10.17 9.92 -6.07
CA VAL A 26 11.62 9.84 -5.91
C VAL A 26 12.15 9.06 -7.11
N ASN A 27 12.75 9.77 -8.07
CA ASN A 27 13.20 9.18 -9.33
C ASN A 27 12.03 8.53 -10.07
N ASP A 28 12.14 7.25 -10.42
CA ASP A 28 11.07 6.47 -11.04
C ASP A 28 10.17 5.75 -10.04
N GLN A 29 10.31 6.07 -8.77
CA GLN A 29 9.51 5.50 -7.69
C GLN A 29 8.47 6.51 -7.22
N VAL A 30 7.40 5.99 -6.65
CA VAL A 30 6.32 6.82 -6.12
C VAL A 30 5.93 6.33 -4.73
N ILE A 31 5.55 7.29 -3.88
CA ILE A 31 4.90 6.99 -2.60
C ILE A 31 3.43 7.28 -2.77
N ARG A 32 2.62 6.25 -2.58
CA ARG A 32 1.15 6.35 -2.63
C ARG A 32 0.60 6.12 -1.24
N LEU A 33 -0.38 6.93 -0.88
CA LEU A 33 -1.15 6.78 0.36
C LEU A 33 -2.52 6.23 0.01
N ALA A 34 -2.98 5.23 0.75
CA ALA A 34 -4.29 4.64 0.53
C ALA A 34 -5.00 4.36 1.85
N LEU A 35 -6.32 4.49 1.83
CA LEU A 35 -7.19 4.02 2.88
C LEU A 35 -7.57 2.57 2.56
N PHE A 36 -7.27 1.65 3.47
CA PHE A 36 -7.66 0.25 3.36
C PHE A 36 -8.82 0.00 4.31
N ASP A 37 -9.90 -0.54 3.77
CA ASP A 37 -11.09 -0.89 4.55
C ASP A 37 -11.79 -2.05 3.84
N GLY A 38 -11.85 -3.20 4.50
CA GLY A 38 -12.35 -4.43 3.89
C GLY A 38 -11.24 -5.21 3.20
N GLU A 39 -11.60 -5.97 2.19
CA GLU A 39 -10.69 -6.89 1.50
C GLU A 39 -10.53 -6.50 0.04
N PHE A 40 -9.28 -6.51 -0.42
CA PHE A 40 -8.96 -6.28 -1.82
C PHE A 40 -8.73 -7.62 -2.53
N PRO A 41 -9.13 -7.75 -3.80
CA PRO A 41 -8.98 -9.02 -4.53
C PRO A 41 -7.54 -9.49 -4.61
N MET A 42 -7.37 -10.81 -4.66
CA MET A 42 -6.06 -11.43 -4.90
C MET A 42 -5.51 -10.97 -6.26
N HIS A 43 -4.27 -10.51 -6.25
CA HIS A 43 -3.60 -10.01 -7.46
C HIS A 43 -2.09 -10.12 -7.31
N LYS A 44 -1.38 -9.84 -8.38
CA LYS A 44 0.08 -9.81 -8.38
C LYS A 44 0.58 -8.70 -9.29
N HIS A 45 1.85 -8.35 -9.12
CA HIS A 45 2.57 -7.42 -10.00
C HIS A 45 3.72 -8.19 -10.65
N SER A 46 3.72 -8.26 -11.97
CA SER A 46 4.65 -9.13 -12.68
C SER A 46 6.08 -8.59 -12.72
N ASN A 47 6.24 -7.26 -12.70
CA ASN A 47 7.52 -6.62 -12.97
C ASN A 47 8.09 -5.81 -11.82
N ALA A 48 7.44 -5.79 -10.68
CA ALA A 48 7.88 -4.93 -9.58
C ALA A 48 7.54 -5.50 -8.22
N ASP A 49 8.42 -5.26 -7.27
CA ASP A 49 8.14 -5.49 -5.87
C ASP A 49 7.31 -4.32 -5.33
N GLU A 50 6.51 -4.57 -4.31
CA GLU A 50 5.67 -3.53 -3.70
C GLU A 50 5.88 -3.51 -2.20
N LEU A 51 6.18 -2.33 -1.64
CA LEU A 51 6.35 -2.16 -0.21
C LEU A 51 5.06 -1.61 0.40
N PHE A 52 4.63 -2.22 1.51
CA PHE A 52 3.53 -1.74 2.33
C PHE A 52 4.06 -1.30 3.68
N TYR A 53 3.70 -0.10 4.11
CA TYR A 53 4.03 0.42 5.42
C TYR A 53 2.76 0.90 6.11
N VAL A 54 2.48 0.39 7.32
CA VAL A 54 1.28 0.78 8.06
C VAL A 54 1.54 2.08 8.81
N LEU A 55 0.91 3.15 8.34
CA LEU A 55 0.99 4.45 8.97
C LEU A 55 0.06 4.53 10.18
N LYS A 56 -1.15 3.99 10.05
CA LYS A 56 -2.15 3.95 11.11
C LYS A 56 -3.06 2.75 10.90
N GLY A 57 -3.34 2.01 11.96
CA GLY A 57 -4.22 0.85 11.92
C GLY A 57 -3.45 -0.46 11.85
N GLN A 58 -4.02 -1.42 11.15
CA GLN A 58 -3.46 -2.77 11.02
C GLN A 58 -4.00 -3.40 9.76
N ILE A 59 -3.13 -4.12 9.04
CA ILE A 59 -3.55 -4.89 7.87
C ILE A 59 -3.04 -6.31 7.96
N THR A 60 -3.75 -7.20 7.25
CA THR A 60 -3.31 -8.56 7.00
C THR A 60 -3.15 -8.72 5.50
N ILE A 61 -1.98 -9.17 5.06
CA ILE A 61 -1.75 -9.49 3.65
C ILE A 61 -1.78 -10.99 3.52
N ARG A 62 -2.79 -11.49 2.82
CA ARG A 62 -2.87 -12.91 2.49
C ARG A 62 -1.96 -13.16 1.32
N VAL A 63 -1.10 -14.16 1.44
CA VAL A 63 -0.13 -14.52 0.41
C VAL A 63 -0.40 -15.95 -0.01
N LYS A 64 -0.63 -16.16 -1.30
CA LYS A 64 -0.97 -17.47 -1.82
C LYS A 64 0.12 -18.49 -1.50
N GLY A 65 -0.27 -19.59 -0.88
CA GLY A 65 0.65 -20.68 -0.55
C GLY A 65 1.57 -20.42 0.63
N GLN A 66 1.36 -19.33 1.37
CA GLN A 66 2.20 -18.96 2.51
C GLN A 66 1.34 -18.44 3.67
N PRO A 67 1.90 -18.41 4.89
CA PRO A 67 1.19 -17.78 6.01
C PRO A 67 0.86 -16.33 5.76
N ASP A 68 -0.23 -15.84 6.35
CA ASP A 68 -0.60 -14.43 6.29
C ASP A 68 0.47 -13.56 6.94
N ILE A 69 0.63 -12.36 6.39
CA ILE A 69 1.51 -11.33 6.96
C ILE A 69 0.64 -10.33 7.69
N VAL A 70 0.84 -10.15 9.00
CA VAL A 70 0.11 -9.17 9.80
C VAL A 70 1.04 -8.00 10.10
N LEU A 71 0.64 -6.80 9.68
CA LEU A 71 1.39 -5.57 9.91
C LEU A 71 0.60 -4.64 10.80
N THR A 72 1.20 -4.24 11.92
CA THR A 72 0.67 -3.20 12.80
C THR A 72 1.37 -1.88 12.54
N GLU A 73 0.95 -0.81 13.21
CA GLU A 73 1.51 0.53 13.00
C GLU A 73 3.04 0.54 13.07
N GLY A 74 3.65 1.22 12.11
CA GLY A 74 5.10 1.36 12.03
C GLY A 74 5.83 0.18 11.41
N LYS A 75 5.11 -0.86 10.99
CA LYS A 75 5.72 -2.04 10.37
C LYS A 75 5.52 -2.04 8.87
N MET A 76 6.45 -2.66 8.17
CA MET A 76 6.42 -2.74 6.72
C MET A 76 6.80 -4.13 6.23
N ALA A 77 6.39 -4.41 5.01
CA ALA A 77 6.78 -5.64 4.30
C ALA A 77 6.90 -5.34 2.82
N VAL A 78 7.77 -6.08 2.15
CA VAL A 78 7.89 -6.03 0.70
C VAL A 78 7.28 -7.31 0.13
N ILE A 79 6.31 -7.14 -0.77
CA ILE A 79 5.75 -8.27 -1.52
C ILE A 79 6.53 -8.37 -2.83
N PRO A 80 7.25 -9.47 -3.04
CA PRO A 80 8.04 -9.64 -4.26
C PRO A 80 7.15 -9.71 -5.51
N ARG A 81 7.75 -9.37 -6.65
CA ARG A 81 7.06 -9.55 -7.95
C ARG A 81 6.59 -10.97 -8.12
N ASN A 82 5.52 -11.15 -8.86
CA ASN A 82 4.88 -12.42 -9.17
C ASN A 82 4.26 -13.17 -7.98
N VAL A 83 4.26 -12.58 -6.80
CA VAL A 83 3.63 -13.18 -5.63
C VAL A 83 2.18 -12.71 -5.53
N GLU A 84 1.25 -13.65 -5.64
CA GLU A 84 -0.18 -13.34 -5.51
C GLU A 84 -0.51 -13.03 -4.05
N HIS A 85 -1.19 -11.92 -3.85
CA HIS A 85 -1.49 -11.41 -2.51
C HIS A 85 -2.81 -10.65 -2.49
N SER A 86 -3.39 -10.57 -1.29
CA SER A 86 -4.66 -9.89 -1.05
C SER A 86 -4.58 -9.17 0.28
N PRO A 87 -4.45 -7.83 0.28
CA PRO A 87 -4.48 -7.07 1.52
C PRO A 87 -5.91 -6.92 2.02
N LYS A 88 -6.08 -6.94 3.34
CA LYS A 88 -7.36 -6.69 3.99
C LYS A 88 -7.18 -5.92 5.28
N SER A 89 -8.22 -5.20 5.68
CA SER A 89 -8.24 -4.45 6.92
C SER A 89 -9.63 -4.56 7.56
N VAL A 90 -9.68 -4.96 8.82
CA VAL A 90 -10.95 -5.07 9.56
C VAL A 90 -11.47 -3.67 9.90
N LYS A 91 -10.58 -2.73 10.20
CA LYS A 91 -10.90 -1.34 10.49
C LYS A 91 -10.20 -0.45 9.48
N PRO A 92 -10.73 0.76 9.21
CA PRO A 92 -10.04 1.70 8.34
C PRO A 92 -8.59 1.89 8.76
N SER A 93 -7.67 1.68 7.82
CA SER A 93 -6.24 1.78 8.06
C SER A 93 -5.58 2.57 6.94
N TYR A 94 -4.53 3.30 7.27
CA TYR A 94 -3.83 4.16 6.30
C TYR A 94 -2.46 3.58 6.03
N ILE A 95 -2.19 3.35 4.75
CA ILE A 95 -1.04 2.60 4.29
C ILE A 95 -0.25 3.43 3.30
N LEU A 96 1.07 3.48 3.48
CA LEU A 96 1.97 3.99 2.47
C LEU A 96 2.49 2.82 1.65
N MET A 97 2.47 2.99 0.33
CA MET A 97 3.06 2.05 -0.61
C MET A 97 4.20 2.76 -1.33
N PHE A 98 5.33 2.09 -1.44
CA PHE A 98 6.49 2.56 -2.17
C PHE A 98 6.74 1.58 -3.33
N GLU A 99 6.69 2.10 -4.56
CA GLU A 99 6.63 1.25 -5.74
C GLU A 99 7.03 2.03 -7.00
N PRO A 100 7.40 1.35 -8.08
CA PRO A 100 7.63 2.03 -9.35
C PRO A 100 6.38 2.79 -9.81
N LEU A 101 6.57 3.95 -10.40
CA LEU A 101 5.47 4.77 -10.90
C LEU A 101 4.59 4.01 -11.89
N ALA A 102 5.19 3.13 -12.69
CA ALA A 102 4.48 2.36 -13.70
C ALA A 102 3.67 1.18 -13.15
N LEU A 103 3.79 0.88 -11.85
CA LEU A 103 3.08 -0.23 -11.25
C LEU A 103 1.57 0.06 -11.24
N ASN A 104 0.79 -0.93 -11.71
CA ASN A 104 -0.66 -0.85 -11.64
C ASN A 104 -1.12 -1.34 -10.25
N PRO A 105 -1.75 -0.48 -9.43
CA PRO A 105 -2.16 -0.89 -8.07
C PRO A 105 -3.10 -2.09 -8.03
N ARG A 106 -3.85 -2.35 -9.10
CA ARG A 106 -4.79 -3.47 -9.16
C ARG A 106 -4.15 -4.78 -9.60
N GLY A 107 -2.87 -4.73 -9.97
CA GLY A 107 -2.17 -5.90 -10.49
C GLY A 107 -2.22 -6.03 -12.00
N ASP A 108 -1.48 -7.00 -12.51
CA ASP A 108 -1.38 -7.25 -13.97
C ASP A 108 -1.27 -8.78 -14.28
#